data_f98e1c7f1dbe5bbc84da64b8c5bcf331
#
_entry.id   f98e1c7f1dbe5bbc84da64b8c5bcf331
#
_cell.length_a   1.000
_cell.length_b   1.000
_cell.length_c   1.000
_cell.angle_alpha   90.00
_cell.angle_beta   90.00
_cell.angle_gamma   90.00
#
_symmetry.space_group_name_H-M   'P 1'
#
loop_
_entity.id
_entity.type
_entity.pdbx_description
1 polymer ?
#
loop_
_entity_poly.entity_id
_entity_poly.type
_entity_poly.pdbx_seq_one_letter_code
_entity_poly.pdbx_strand_id
1 'polypeptide(L)'
;MAGASIRAAAPADLDALAALLGQLFTVEADFHPDPVRQRRGLSLMLEDRLRRVVLVAEVAGRVVGMVTGQLVVSTSEGAASVWVEDMVVDEGARRAGVGRRLLGAVEEWGAGRGATRLQLLADRENLPALRFYEARGWSGTRLVCLRRGGV
;
A
#
# COMPACT_ATOMS: atom_id res chain seq x y z
N MET A 1 4.82 25.50 1.52
CA MET A 1 5.41 24.14 1.53
C MET A 1 5.01 23.42 0.26
N ALA A 2 5.97 22.85 -0.43
CA ALA A 2 5.66 22.02 -1.58
C ALA A 2 4.86 20.79 -1.11
N GLY A 3 3.68 20.59 -1.66
CA GLY A 3 2.88 19.42 -1.38
C GLY A 3 3.58 18.16 -1.90
N ALA A 4 3.27 16.99 -1.33
CA ALA A 4 3.79 15.73 -1.84
C ALA A 4 3.32 15.51 -3.29
N SER A 5 4.19 15.08 -4.18
CA SER A 5 3.81 14.55 -5.49
C SER A 5 3.64 13.03 -5.41
N ILE A 6 2.68 12.49 -6.17
CA ILE A 6 2.48 11.04 -6.28
C ILE A 6 2.93 10.60 -7.66
N ARG A 7 3.74 9.55 -7.70
CA ARG A 7 4.22 8.96 -8.95
C ARG A 7 4.41 7.44 -8.82
N ALA A 8 4.53 6.75 -9.93
CA ALA A 8 4.93 5.35 -9.92
C ALA A 8 6.38 5.22 -9.44
N ALA A 9 6.65 4.16 -8.69
CA ALA A 9 8.00 3.84 -8.25
C ALA A 9 8.88 3.40 -9.42
N ALA A 10 10.16 3.68 -9.29
CA ALA A 10 11.21 3.24 -10.21
C ALA A 10 12.22 2.34 -9.46
N PRO A 11 13.07 1.56 -10.17
CA PRO A 11 14.09 0.75 -9.52
C PRO A 11 15.03 1.54 -8.58
N ALA A 12 15.29 2.80 -8.88
CA ALA A 12 16.08 3.68 -8.02
C ALA A 12 15.45 3.95 -6.64
N ASP A 13 14.14 3.72 -6.49
CA ASP A 13 13.42 3.92 -5.22
C ASP A 13 13.53 2.72 -4.27
N LEU A 14 14.04 1.58 -4.71
CA LEU A 14 14.00 0.32 -3.94
C LEU A 14 14.55 0.44 -2.53
N ASP A 15 15.65 1.16 -2.32
CA ASP A 15 16.23 1.32 -0.97
C ASP A 15 15.31 2.15 -0.05
N ALA A 16 14.76 3.24 -0.55
CA ALA A 16 13.82 4.08 0.20
C ALA A 16 12.53 3.30 0.51
N LEU A 17 12.02 2.54 -0.44
CA LEU A 17 10.83 1.71 -0.26
C LEU A 17 11.06 0.58 0.74
N ALA A 18 12.19 -0.09 0.68
CA ALA A 18 12.55 -1.12 1.66
C ALA A 18 12.64 -0.56 3.08
N ALA A 19 13.17 0.65 3.24
CA ALA A 19 13.23 1.34 4.52
C ALA A 19 11.81 1.68 5.05
N LEU A 20 10.91 2.13 4.19
CA LEU A 20 9.51 2.37 4.55
C LEU A 20 8.78 1.09 4.99
N LEU A 21 8.97 -0.02 4.27
CA LEU A 21 8.43 -1.32 4.68
C LEU A 21 9.01 -1.78 6.02
N GLY A 22 10.28 -1.49 6.28
CA GLY A 22 10.90 -1.75 7.58
C GLY A 22 10.18 -1.03 8.72
N GLN A 23 9.79 0.23 8.52
CA GLN A 23 8.97 0.98 9.49
C GLN A 23 7.61 0.32 9.70
N LEU A 24 6.92 -0.07 8.62
CA LEU A 24 5.61 -0.72 8.66
C LEU A 24 5.69 -2.05 9.43
N PHE A 25 6.64 -2.91 9.10
CA PHE A 25 6.76 -4.24 9.71
C PHE A 25 7.27 -4.20 11.15
N THR A 26 7.85 -3.10 11.59
CA THR A 26 8.21 -2.89 12.99
C THR A 26 6.96 -2.67 13.86
N VAL A 27 5.90 -2.04 13.34
CA VAL A 27 4.66 -1.76 14.08
C VAL A 27 3.60 -2.85 13.92
N GLU A 28 3.70 -3.69 12.89
CA GLU A 28 2.78 -4.81 12.66
C GLU A 28 3.25 -6.06 13.39
N ALA A 29 2.42 -6.59 14.30
CA ALA A 29 2.77 -7.72 15.17
C ALA A 29 3.07 -9.03 14.40
N ASP A 30 2.46 -9.22 13.23
CA ASP A 30 2.57 -10.44 12.42
C ASP A 30 3.83 -10.49 11.53
N PHE A 31 4.62 -9.43 11.51
CA PHE A 31 5.76 -9.31 10.60
C PHE A 31 7.05 -8.94 11.32
N HIS A 32 8.16 -9.33 10.70
CA HIS A 32 9.50 -8.91 11.11
C HIS A 32 10.22 -8.25 9.92
N PRO A 33 10.91 -7.12 10.14
CA PRO A 33 11.69 -6.50 9.08
C PRO A 33 12.77 -7.45 8.54
N ASP A 34 12.80 -7.60 7.21
CA ASP A 34 13.81 -8.36 6.47
C ASP A 34 14.12 -7.60 5.17
N PRO A 35 15.17 -6.76 5.15
CA PRO A 35 15.46 -5.92 4.00
C PRO A 35 15.68 -6.70 2.69
N VAL A 36 16.23 -7.89 2.74
CA VAL A 36 16.46 -8.73 1.56
C VAL A 36 15.14 -9.18 0.95
N ARG A 37 14.24 -9.69 1.78
CA ARG A 37 12.89 -10.10 1.34
C ARG A 37 12.07 -8.90 0.87
N GLN A 38 12.14 -7.78 1.58
CA GLN A 38 11.43 -6.54 1.23
C GLN A 38 11.86 -6.04 -0.15
N ARG A 39 13.15 -5.96 -0.43
CA ARG A 39 13.66 -5.58 -1.76
C ARG A 39 13.23 -6.56 -2.84
N ARG A 40 13.29 -7.86 -2.57
CA ARG A 40 12.86 -8.89 -3.52
C ARG A 40 11.37 -8.75 -3.84
N GLY A 41 10.52 -8.59 -2.83
CA GLY A 41 9.08 -8.38 -3.02
C GLY A 41 8.77 -7.13 -3.83
N LEU A 42 9.44 -6.01 -3.53
CA LEU A 42 9.31 -4.77 -4.29
C LEU A 42 9.76 -4.94 -5.75
N SER A 43 10.86 -5.64 -6.00
CA SER A 43 11.32 -5.92 -7.36
C SER A 43 10.28 -6.72 -8.15
N LEU A 44 9.69 -7.75 -7.52
CA LEU A 44 8.59 -8.52 -8.12
C LEU A 44 7.36 -7.63 -8.43
N MET A 45 7.05 -6.67 -7.57
CA MET A 45 5.96 -5.72 -7.82
C MET A 45 6.22 -4.86 -9.07
N LEU A 46 7.46 -4.46 -9.30
CA LEU A 46 7.84 -3.61 -10.44
C LEU A 46 7.90 -4.34 -11.78
N GLU A 47 7.92 -5.66 -11.80
CA GLU A 47 8.03 -6.48 -13.03
C GLU A 47 6.76 -6.45 -13.89
N ASP A 48 5.58 -6.30 -13.29
CA ASP A 48 4.30 -6.32 -14.01
C ASP A 48 3.49 -5.04 -13.75
N ARG A 49 3.78 -4.02 -14.53
CA ARG A 49 3.11 -2.70 -14.41
C ARG A 49 1.66 -2.68 -14.90
N LEU A 50 1.21 -3.72 -15.57
CA LEU A 50 -0.18 -3.82 -16.00
C LEU A 50 -1.10 -4.25 -14.85
N ARG A 51 -0.62 -5.15 -14.00
CA ARG A 51 -1.42 -5.76 -12.93
C ARG A 51 -1.02 -5.31 -11.53
N ARG A 52 0.13 -4.67 -11.39
CA ARG A 52 0.70 -4.26 -10.10
C ARG A 52 1.17 -2.83 -10.15
N VAL A 53 1.10 -2.17 -9.02
CA VAL A 53 1.62 -0.81 -8.89
C VAL A 53 2.27 -0.62 -7.52
N VAL A 54 3.36 0.10 -7.53
CA VAL A 54 3.92 0.74 -6.34
C VAL A 54 3.88 2.24 -6.61
N LEU A 55 3.11 2.97 -5.82
CA LEU A 55 3.04 4.42 -5.89
C LEU A 55 3.82 5.01 -4.74
N VAL A 56 4.58 6.05 -5.02
CA VAL A 56 5.36 6.77 -4.02
C VAL A 56 4.87 8.20 -3.87
N ALA A 57 4.94 8.68 -2.65
CA ALA A 57 4.81 10.09 -2.33
C ALA A 57 6.20 10.69 -2.16
N GLU A 58 6.47 11.76 -2.89
CA GLU A 58 7.75 12.45 -2.88
C GLU A 58 7.58 13.90 -2.41
N VAL A 59 8.42 14.32 -1.48
CA VAL A 59 8.51 15.70 -0.99
C VAL A 59 9.95 16.16 -1.11
N ALA A 60 10.18 17.25 -1.84
CA ALA A 60 11.51 17.81 -2.06
C ALA A 60 12.55 16.77 -2.52
N GLY A 61 12.18 15.90 -3.45
CA GLY A 61 13.05 14.87 -4.01
C GLY A 61 13.26 13.65 -3.11
N ARG A 62 12.57 13.56 -1.97
CA ARG A 62 12.67 12.42 -1.04
C ARG A 62 11.36 11.64 -1.01
N VAL A 63 11.44 10.32 -1.16
CA VAL A 63 10.31 9.41 -0.98
C VAL A 63 9.93 9.36 0.51
N VAL A 64 8.70 9.74 0.82
CA VAL A 64 8.19 9.83 2.20
C VAL A 64 6.98 8.94 2.46
N GLY A 65 6.54 8.20 1.46
CA GLY A 65 5.42 7.26 1.62
C GLY A 65 5.26 6.38 0.40
N MET A 66 4.53 5.29 0.58
CA MET A 66 4.23 4.34 -0.49
C MET A 66 2.88 3.66 -0.27
N VAL A 67 2.31 3.17 -1.36
CA VAL A 67 1.19 2.24 -1.37
C VAL A 67 1.40 1.23 -2.49
N THR A 68 1.04 -0.02 -2.24
CA THR A 68 1.07 -1.08 -3.25
C THR A 68 -0.34 -1.52 -3.61
N GLY A 69 -0.57 -1.82 -4.88
CA GLY A 69 -1.82 -2.36 -5.36
C GLY A 69 -1.61 -3.48 -6.36
N GLN A 70 -2.45 -4.50 -6.30
CA GLN A 70 -2.44 -5.63 -7.22
C GLN A 70 -3.86 -5.92 -7.68
N LEU A 71 -4.04 -6.15 -8.98
CA LEU A 71 -5.31 -6.57 -9.52
C LEU A 71 -5.51 -8.07 -9.27
N VAL A 72 -6.64 -8.40 -8.67
CA VAL A 72 -7.13 -9.76 -8.52
C VAL A 72 -8.52 -9.86 -9.12
N VAL A 73 -8.87 -11.02 -9.64
CA VAL A 73 -10.24 -11.24 -10.14
C VAL A 73 -11.16 -11.53 -8.95
N SER A 74 -12.26 -10.79 -8.89
CA SER A 74 -13.32 -11.04 -7.93
C SER A 74 -14.52 -11.66 -8.63
N THR A 75 -14.84 -12.90 -8.30
CA THR A 75 -16.01 -13.58 -8.86
C THR A 75 -17.33 -12.98 -8.34
N SER A 76 -17.31 -12.43 -7.12
CA SER A 76 -18.50 -11.76 -6.55
C SER A 76 -18.77 -10.40 -7.21
N GLU A 77 -17.73 -9.68 -7.61
CA GLU A 77 -17.86 -8.43 -8.35
C GLU A 77 -18.09 -8.67 -9.86
N GLY A 78 -17.68 -9.81 -10.38
CA GLY A 78 -17.61 -10.04 -11.82
C GLY A 78 -16.59 -9.14 -12.53
N ALA A 79 -15.57 -8.67 -11.80
CA ALA A 79 -14.60 -7.68 -12.25
C ALA A 79 -13.30 -7.81 -11.48
N ALA A 80 -12.32 -6.97 -11.80
CA ALA A 80 -11.11 -6.84 -11.00
C ALA A 80 -11.39 -6.16 -9.65
N SER A 81 -10.63 -6.54 -8.66
CA SER A 81 -10.51 -5.88 -7.36
C SER A 81 -9.05 -5.51 -7.13
N VAL A 82 -8.79 -4.39 -6.49
CA VAL A 82 -7.43 -4.03 -6.08
C VAL A 82 -7.17 -4.59 -4.69
N TRP A 83 -6.13 -5.39 -4.57
CA TRP A 83 -5.56 -5.78 -3.30
C TRP A 83 -4.48 -4.78 -2.91
N VAL A 84 -4.70 -4.04 -1.82
CA VAL A 84 -3.72 -3.12 -1.26
C VAL A 84 -2.95 -3.87 -0.18
N GLU A 85 -1.70 -4.22 -0.45
CA GLU A 85 -0.87 -5.01 0.47
C GLU A 85 -0.22 -4.12 1.53
N ASP A 86 0.41 -3.06 1.09
CA ASP A 86 1.20 -2.19 1.96
C ASP A 86 0.79 -0.74 1.77
N MET A 87 0.71 -0.01 2.88
CA MET A 87 0.56 1.42 2.88
C MET A 87 1.30 1.99 4.08
N VAL A 88 2.27 2.84 3.84
CA VAL A 88 3.08 3.45 4.89
C VAL A 88 3.49 4.87 4.53
N VAL A 89 3.47 5.74 5.52
CA VAL A 89 4.00 7.11 5.43
C VAL A 89 5.08 7.25 6.49
N ASP A 90 6.23 7.77 6.08
CA ASP A 90 7.35 8.09 6.99
C ASP A 90 6.86 8.91 8.17
N GLU A 91 7.33 8.59 9.35
CA GLU A 91 6.85 9.20 10.60
C GLU A 91 6.90 10.73 10.56
N GLY A 92 8.01 11.28 10.02
CA GLY A 92 8.19 12.73 9.89
C GLY A 92 7.28 13.41 8.86
N ALA A 93 6.60 12.65 8.00
CA ALA A 93 5.71 13.16 6.96
C ALA A 93 4.23 12.87 7.23
N ARG A 94 3.91 12.27 8.37
CA ARG A 94 2.53 11.98 8.76
C ARG A 94 1.75 13.26 9.04
N ARG A 95 0.41 13.17 8.95
CA ARG A 95 -0.54 14.27 9.17
C ARG A 95 -0.48 15.43 8.17
N ALA A 96 0.30 15.28 7.09
CA ALA A 96 0.38 16.25 5.99
C ALA A 96 -0.49 15.85 4.77
N GLY A 97 -1.44 14.91 4.96
CA GLY A 97 -2.32 14.45 3.89
C GLY A 97 -1.67 13.48 2.89
N VAL A 98 -0.45 13.04 3.13
CA VAL A 98 0.31 12.13 2.25
C VAL A 98 -0.43 10.80 2.07
N GLY A 99 -0.88 10.18 3.16
CA GLY A 99 -1.62 8.91 3.12
C GLY A 99 -2.93 9.03 2.33
N ARG A 100 -3.66 10.11 2.49
CA ARG A 100 -4.88 10.40 1.72
C ARG A 100 -4.59 10.46 0.22
N ARG A 101 -3.51 11.11 -0.18
CA ARG A 101 -3.13 11.24 -1.60
C ARG A 101 -2.69 9.90 -2.19
N LEU A 102 -1.93 9.10 -1.44
CA LEU A 102 -1.53 7.74 -1.85
C LEU A 102 -2.75 6.84 -2.03
N LEU A 103 -3.67 6.85 -1.08
CA LEU A 103 -4.89 6.04 -1.15
C LEU A 103 -5.75 6.44 -2.36
N GLY A 104 -5.97 7.74 -2.56
CA GLY A 104 -6.69 8.24 -3.74
C GLY A 104 -6.02 7.82 -5.05
N ALA A 105 -4.70 7.86 -5.12
CA ALA A 105 -3.97 7.49 -6.32
C ALA A 105 -4.07 5.98 -6.65
N VAL A 106 -4.05 5.09 -5.65
CA VAL A 106 -4.25 3.65 -5.91
C VAL A 106 -5.70 3.33 -6.27
N GLU A 107 -6.66 4.07 -5.72
CA GLU A 107 -8.06 3.98 -6.11
C GLU A 107 -8.24 4.37 -7.58
N GLU A 108 -7.69 5.50 -8.01
CA GLU A 108 -7.71 5.94 -9.41
C GLU A 108 -7.01 4.95 -10.35
N TRP A 109 -5.87 4.41 -9.93
CA TRP A 109 -5.14 3.40 -10.70
C TRP A 109 -6.00 2.15 -10.94
N GLY A 110 -6.70 1.67 -9.91
CA GLY A 110 -7.59 0.53 -9.99
C GLY A 110 -8.82 0.81 -10.86
N ALA A 111 -9.48 1.94 -10.65
CA ALA A 111 -10.65 2.36 -11.42
C ALA A 111 -10.33 2.45 -12.93
N GLY A 112 -9.18 3.02 -13.28
CA GLY A 112 -8.70 3.08 -14.66
C GLY A 112 -8.43 1.72 -15.31
N ARG A 113 -8.42 0.64 -14.52
CA ARG A 113 -8.23 -0.76 -14.95
C ARG A 113 -9.46 -1.63 -14.77
N GLY A 114 -10.61 -1.01 -14.53
CA GLY A 114 -11.89 -1.70 -14.39
C GLY A 114 -12.12 -2.37 -13.04
N ALA A 115 -11.33 -2.03 -12.02
CA ALA A 115 -11.58 -2.52 -10.68
C ALA A 115 -12.83 -1.85 -10.09
N THR A 116 -13.67 -2.65 -9.44
CA THR A 116 -14.93 -2.20 -8.82
C THR A 116 -14.86 -2.23 -7.29
N ARG A 117 -13.81 -2.79 -6.73
CA ARG A 117 -13.58 -2.88 -5.28
C ARG A 117 -12.11 -2.77 -4.97
N LEU A 118 -11.79 -2.19 -3.81
CA LEU A 118 -10.47 -2.25 -3.20
C LEU A 118 -10.59 -2.97 -1.86
N GLN A 119 -9.55 -3.63 -1.43
CA GLN A 119 -9.52 -4.42 -0.21
C GLN A 119 -8.12 -4.41 0.38
N LEU A 120 -8.03 -4.33 1.70
CA LEU A 120 -6.78 -4.42 2.44
C LEU A 120 -6.98 -5.16 3.76
N LEU A 121 -5.88 -5.55 4.37
CA LEU A 121 -5.85 -6.02 5.74
C LEU A 121 -5.32 -4.90 6.64
N ALA A 122 -5.95 -4.71 7.78
CA ALA A 122 -5.51 -3.77 8.81
C ALA A 122 -5.48 -4.46 10.15
N ASP A 123 -4.49 -4.10 10.98
CA ASP A 123 -4.41 -4.58 12.34
C ASP A 123 -5.63 -4.04 13.13
N ARG A 124 -6.39 -4.94 13.74
CA ARG A 124 -7.58 -4.59 14.53
C ARG A 124 -7.28 -3.70 15.73
N GLU A 125 -6.04 -3.70 16.21
CA GLU A 125 -5.60 -2.88 17.33
C GLU A 125 -5.04 -1.53 16.89
N ASN A 126 -4.75 -1.37 15.59
CA ASN A 126 -4.28 -0.10 15.05
C ASN A 126 -5.47 0.85 14.80
N LEU A 127 -6.01 1.41 15.90
CA LEU A 127 -7.18 2.29 15.83
C LEU A 127 -6.95 3.55 14.97
N PRO A 128 -5.79 4.20 14.98
CA PRO A 128 -5.54 5.33 14.09
C PRO A 128 -5.67 4.95 12.60
N ALA A 129 -5.15 3.79 12.18
CA ALA A 129 -5.29 3.31 10.81
C ALA A 129 -6.75 3.01 10.45
N LEU A 130 -7.47 2.33 11.33
CA LEU A 130 -8.90 2.01 11.11
C LEU A 130 -9.74 3.29 10.94
N ARG A 131 -9.53 4.29 11.79
CA ARG A 131 -10.19 5.59 11.67
C ARG A 131 -9.84 6.33 10.39
N PHE A 132 -8.57 6.22 9.97
CA PHE A 132 -8.12 6.79 8.70
C PHE A 132 -8.89 6.21 7.51
N TYR A 133 -9.08 4.89 7.46
CA TYR A 133 -9.83 4.22 6.39
C TYR A 133 -11.33 4.51 6.48
N GLU A 134 -11.93 4.43 7.66
CA GLU A 134 -13.35 4.75 7.86
C GLU A 134 -13.71 6.16 7.38
N ALA A 135 -12.89 7.15 7.71
CA ALA A 135 -13.08 8.53 7.28
C ALA A 135 -13.08 8.70 5.75
N ARG A 136 -12.65 7.67 5.01
CA ARG A 136 -12.57 7.65 3.53
C ARG A 136 -13.52 6.64 2.90
N GLY A 137 -14.53 6.20 3.65
CA GLY A 137 -15.58 5.33 3.14
C GLY A 137 -15.25 3.83 3.15
N TRP A 138 -14.13 3.44 3.76
CA TRP A 138 -13.81 2.03 3.95
C TRP A 138 -14.56 1.47 5.15
N SER A 139 -14.99 0.22 5.06
CA SER A 139 -15.72 -0.46 6.12
C SER A 139 -15.15 -1.84 6.39
N GLY A 140 -15.23 -2.27 7.64
CA GLY A 140 -14.84 -3.61 8.04
C GLY A 140 -15.77 -4.68 7.46
N THR A 141 -15.27 -5.91 7.38
CA THR A 141 -16.03 -7.10 6.98
C THR A 141 -16.07 -8.11 8.13
N ARG A 142 -16.85 -9.17 7.95
CA ARG A 142 -16.84 -10.33 8.88
C ARG A 142 -15.74 -11.34 8.56
N LEU A 143 -15.05 -11.18 7.43
CA LEU A 143 -14.01 -12.08 6.99
C LEU A 143 -12.75 -11.85 7.80
N VAL A 144 -12.05 -12.91 8.12
CA VAL A 144 -10.73 -12.88 8.78
C VAL A 144 -9.68 -13.48 7.85
N CYS A 145 -8.44 -13.03 7.98
CA CYS A 145 -7.32 -13.61 7.27
C CYS A 145 -6.89 -14.90 7.96
N LEU A 146 -6.83 -16.00 7.21
CA LEU A 146 -6.19 -17.25 7.62
C LEU A 146 -4.92 -17.42 6.81
N ARG A 147 -3.83 -17.74 7.49
CA ARG A 147 -2.50 -17.87 6.88
C ARG A 147 -1.92 -19.26 7.13
N ARG A 148 -1.32 -19.83 6.11
CA ARG A 148 -0.50 -21.04 6.20
C ARG A 148 0.81 -20.80 5.46
N GLY A 149 1.93 -20.86 6.17
CA GLY A 149 3.27 -20.79 5.58
C GLY A 149 3.79 -22.16 5.18
N GLY A 150 5.01 -22.20 4.62
CA GLY A 150 5.71 -23.43 4.32
C GLY A 150 5.21 -24.17 3.06
N VAL A 151 4.69 -23.44 2.09
CA VAL A 151 4.30 -23.95 0.77
C VAL A 151 5.33 -23.58 -0.29
#